data_ff1c308470acb75a95742a7f0a7b5121
#
_entry.id   ff1c308470acb75a95742a7f0a7b5121
#
_cell.length_a   1.000
_cell.length_b   1.000
_cell.length_c   1.000
_cell.angle_alpha   90.00
_cell.angle_beta   90.00
_cell.angle_gamma   90.00
#
_symmetry.space_group_name_H-M   'P 1'
#
loop_
_entity.id
_entity.type
_entity.pdbx_description
1 polymer ?
#
loop_
_entity_poly.entity_id
_entity_poly.type
_entity_poly.pdbx_seq_one_letter_code
_entity_poly.pdbx_strand_id
1 'polypeptide(L)'
;MSGKKIKVGIVGLVFGGAFPTIYRDHPDVEEVVICDKNEELLNSFSRKFGFTRYCRDYQELLDSDVDAVHILTNIHTHADLAVQALNAGKHCAVTVPMATTLDEIRAVIEAKKKSGKNYMMMETSVYTYQCLYVKSLIDQGKLGKIQYLRGTHFQDMEGWPDYWKGLPPLHYATHAISPLLFLSGQRASRVHCFGSGTMREELVRNYGNPYPVETAVFRLEDGRTSADVTRSLFETAHEYVEGFSVFGDKMSFEWNFENDAPYVYTFEEGMTETNIGNRGRVISRQEVHCPNREEILPEAIRKYTTEFAILDPDNPDMYMKQGGGHHGSHPHLVNEFVSSIIEEREPMIDVYTAAGWTAAGICGHESAMKNGEEVVIPEFR
;
A
#
# COMPACT_ATOMS: atom_id res chain seq x y z
N MET A 1 -16.49 -29.41 -8.41
CA MET A 1 -15.59 -29.85 -7.31
C MET A 1 -15.62 -28.72 -6.30
N SER A 2 -15.99 -28.97 -5.04
CA SER A 2 -15.88 -27.96 -3.97
C SER A 2 -14.38 -27.68 -3.81
N GLY A 3 -13.91 -26.52 -4.29
CA GLY A 3 -12.53 -26.09 -4.12
C GLY A 3 -12.20 -25.94 -2.62
N LYS A 4 -10.92 -25.99 -2.27
CA LYS A 4 -10.43 -25.66 -0.93
C LYS A 4 -10.86 -24.23 -0.59
N LYS A 5 -11.48 -24.03 0.57
CA LYS A 5 -11.83 -22.71 1.09
C LYS A 5 -11.04 -22.46 2.37
N ILE A 6 -10.83 -21.19 2.69
CA ILE A 6 -10.10 -20.78 3.90
C ILE A 6 -10.99 -20.00 4.87
N LYS A 7 -10.63 -20.04 6.15
CA LYS A 7 -11.20 -19.22 7.21
C LYS A 7 -10.23 -18.10 7.53
N VAL A 8 -10.73 -16.86 7.59
CA VAL A 8 -9.88 -15.66 7.73
C VAL A 8 -10.24 -14.89 8.99
N GLY A 9 -9.25 -14.61 9.82
CA GLY A 9 -9.36 -13.71 10.96
C GLY A 9 -9.01 -12.26 10.57
N ILE A 10 -9.86 -11.30 10.93
CA ILE A 10 -9.61 -9.86 10.70
C ILE A 10 -9.31 -9.20 12.04
N VAL A 11 -8.13 -8.61 12.18
CA VAL A 11 -7.59 -8.08 13.45
C VAL A 11 -7.50 -6.56 13.40
N GLY A 12 -8.40 -5.88 14.15
CA GLY A 12 -8.57 -4.42 14.12
C GLY A 12 -9.66 -3.99 13.15
N LEU A 13 -10.68 -3.28 13.65
CA LEU A 13 -11.88 -2.94 12.88
C LEU A 13 -12.06 -1.44 12.62
N VAL A 14 -11.23 -0.57 13.17
CA VAL A 14 -11.35 0.88 12.92
C VAL A 14 -11.04 1.17 11.46
N PHE A 15 -9.79 1.10 11.05
CA PHE A 15 -9.41 1.18 9.64
C PHE A 15 -9.80 -0.11 8.90
N GLY A 16 -9.64 -1.26 9.55
CA GLY A 16 -9.89 -2.58 8.99
C GLY A 16 -11.34 -2.86 8.62
N GLY A 17 -12.29 -2.02 9.03
CA GLY A 17 -13.72 -2.22 8.77
C GLY A 17 -14.13 -2.28 7.30
N ALA A 18 -13.26 -1.87 6.38
CA ALA A 18 -13.50 -1.97 4.94
C ALA A 18 -13.29 -3.39 4.37
N PHE A 19 -12.57 -4.27 5.07
CA PHE A 19 -12.13 -5.57 4.54
C PHE A 19 -13.03 -6.76 4.86
N PRO A 20 -13.67 -6.88 6.04
CA PRO A 20 -14.39 -8.09 6.43
C PRO A 20 -15.47 -8.52 5.44
N THR A 21 -16.22 -7.56 4.87
CA THR A 21 -17.28 -7.83 3.89
C THR A 21 -16.73 -8.33 2.57
N ILE A 22 -15.54 -7.88 2.15
CA ILE A 22 -14.87 -8.35 0.93
C ILE A 22 -14.45 -9.81 1.10
N TYR A 23 -13.81 -10.15 2.23
CA TYR A 23 -13.46 -11.55 2.53
C TYR A 23 -14.70 -12.44 2.62
N ARG A 24 -15.75 -12.00 3.30
CA ARG A 24 -17.02 -12.76 3.41
C ARG A 24 -17.63 -13.09 2.06
N ASP A 25 -17.61 -12.13 1.14
CA ASP A 25 -18.20 -12.28 -0.19
C ASP A 25 -17.26 -13.00 -1.18
N HIS A 26 -15.98 -13.23 -0.82
CA HIS A 26 -15.04 -13.94 -1.67
C HIS A 26 -15.40 -15.43 -1.79
N PRO A 27 -15.46 -16.02 -3.00
CA PRO A 27 -15.96 -17.40 -3.20
C PRO A 27 -15.11 -18.47 -2.51
N ASP A 28 -13.80 -18.22 -2.31
CA ASP A 28 -12.87 -19.16 -1.69
C ASP A 28 -12.66 -18.91 -0.19
N VAL A 29 -13.45 -18.01 0.41
CA VAL A 29 -13.50 -17.84 1.87
C VAL A 29 -14.74 -18.55 2.40
N GLU A 30 -14.53 -19.42 3.39
CA GLU A 30 -15.60 -20.16 4.05
C GLU A 30 -16.23 -19.33 5.16
N GLU A 31 -15.38 -18.65 5.93
CA GLU A 31 -15.79 -17.92 7.13
C GLU A 31 -14.84 -16.77 7.45
N VAL A 32 -15.40 -15.72 8.04
CA VAL A 32 -14.64 -14.59 8.57
C VAL A 32 -14.86 -14.48 10.07
N VAL A 33 -13.76 -14.43 10.84
CA VAL A 33 -13.76 -14.17 12.28
C VAL A 33 -13.23 -12.76 12.51
N ILE A 34 -14.01 -11.88 13.11
CA ILE A 34 -13.57 -10.52 13.45
C ILE A 34 -12.98 -10.46 14.85
N CYS A 35 -11.85 -9.77 15.01
CA CYS A 35 -11.14 -9.63 16.26
C CYS A 35 -10.82 -8.16 16.54
N ASP A 36 -11.30 -7.64 17.68
CA ASP A 36 -10.97 -6.30 18.14
C ASP A 36 -11.07 -6.24 19.68
N LYS A 37 -10.22 -5.46 20.33
CA LYS A 37 -10.29 -5.25 21.78
C LYS A 37 -11.53 -4.48 22.23
N ASN A 38 -12.11 -3.70 21.32
CA ASN A 38 -13.30 -2.88 21.54
C ASN A 38 -14.58 -3.71 21.30
N GLU A 39 -15.24 -4.09 22.40
CA GLU A 39 -16.47 -4.89 22.37
C GLU A 39 -17.65 -4.17 21.70
N GLU A 40 -17.76 -2.86 21.87
CA GLU A 40 -18.84 -2.07 21.22
C GLU A 40 -18.68 -2.10 19.71
N LEU A 41 -17.45 -1.99 19.23
CA LEU A 41 -17.13 -2.06 17.82
C LEU A 41 -17.43 -3.45 17.24
N LEU A 42 -17.04 -4.54 17.93
CA LEU A 42 -17.37 -5.91 17.57
C LEU A 42 -18.90 -6.11 17.46
N ASN A 43 -19.64 -5.67 18.48
CA ASN A 43 -21.10 -5.78 18.51
C ASN A 43 -21.75 -4.97 17.37
N SER A 44 -21.24 -3.78 17.08
CA SER A 44 -21.70 -2.96 15.96
C SER A 44 -21.49 -3.67 14.61
N PHE A 45 -20.28 -4.17 14.37
CA PHE A 45 -19.97 -4.92 13.15
C PHE A 45 -20.79 -6.19 13.00
N SER A 46 -20.94 -6.95 14.09
CA SER A 46 -21.76 -8.16 14.13
C SER A 46 -23.20 -7.87 13.70
N ARG A 47 -23.83 -6.84 14.26
CA ARG A 47 -25.21 -6.46 13.91
C ARG A 47 -25.32 -5.92 12.48
N LYS A 48 -24.44 -4.99 12.11
CA LYS A 48 -24.53 -4.28 10.81
C LYS A 48 -24.22 -5.17 9.62
N PHE A 49 -23.26 -6.07 9.77
CA PHE A 49 -22.77 -6.91 8.67
C PHE A 49 -23.04 -8.40 8.84
N GLY A 50 -23.64 -8.82 9.97
CA GLY A 50 -24.04 -10.21 10.21
C GLY A 50 -22.90 -11.16 10.53
N PHE A 51 -21.78 -10.66 11.07
CA PHE A 51 -20.69 -11.54 11.53
C PHE A 51 -21.10 -12.24 12.83
N THR A 52 -21.02 -13.57 12.82
CA THR A 52 -21.45 -14.41 13.97
C THR A 52 -20.29 -14.92 14.81
N ARG A 53 -19.08 -14.95 14.26
CA ARG A 53 -17.86 -15.33 14.99
C ARG A 53 -16.98 -14.10 15.20
N TYR A 54 -16.66 -13.87 16.46
CA TYR A 54 -15.77 -12.79 16.89
C TYR A 54 -15.04 -13.16 18.18
N CYS A 55 -13.91 -12.53 18.41
CA CYS A 55 -13.14 -12.64 19.65
C CYS A 55 -12.53 -11.28 20.03
N ARG A 56 -12.12 -11.15 21.28
CA ARG A 56 -11.47 -9.92 21.79
C ARG A 56 -9.97 -10.06 21.96
N ASP A 57 -9.50 -11.27 21.95
CA ASP A 57 -8.11 -11.61 22.19
C ASP A 57 -7.47 -12.20 20.94
N TYR A 58 -6.29 -11.70 20.60
CA TYR A 58 -5.56 -12.15 19.41
C TYR A 58 -5.06 -13.58 19.54
N GLN A 59 -4.66 -14.01 20.75
CA GLN A 59 -4.22 -15.38 20.97
C GLN A 59 -5.38 -16.37 20.82
N GLU A 60 -6.59 -16.00 21.28
CA GLU A 60 -7.80 -16.79 21.05
C GLU A 60 -8.06 -16.99 19.54
N LEU A 61 -7.86 -15.92 18.73
CA LEU A 61 -7.97 -16.03 17.27
C LEU A 61 -6.91 -16.98 16.71
N LEU A 62 -5.65 -16.88 17.15
CA LEU A 62 -4.57 -17.74 16.68
C LEU A 62 -4.76 -19.22 17.07
N ASP A 63 -5.35 -19.49 18.24
CA ASP A 63 -5.66 -20.85 18.71
C ASP A 63 -6.89 -21.45 18.02
N SER A 64 -7.66 -20.62 17.30
CA SER A 64 -8.85 -21.06 16.56
C SER A 64 -8.50 -21.78 15.23
N ASP A 65 -9.52 -22.22 14.53
CA ASP A 65 -9.41 -22.95 13.26
C ASP A 65 -9.27 -22.02 12.03
N VAL A 66 -8.93 -20.72 12.19
CA VAL A 66 -8.63 -19.85 11.05
C VAL A 66 -7.35 -20.30 10.34
N ASP A 67 -7.34 -20.21 9.02
CA ASP A 67 -6.18 -20.54 8.18
C ASP A 67 -5.24 -19.36 8.01
N ALA A 68 -5.81 -18.16 8.01
CA ALA A 68 -5.13 -16.91 7.73
C ALA A 68 -5.62 -15.77 8.62
N VAL A 69 -4.78 -14.77 8.82
CA VAL A 69 -5.15 -13.52 9.48
C VAL A 69 -4.79 -12.31 8.64
N HIS A 70 -5.62 -11.25 8.71
CA HIS A 70 -5.30 -9.93 8.18
C HIS A 70 -5.21 -8.93 9.34
N ILE A 71 -4.03 -8.37 9.55
CA ILE A 71 -3.69 -7.47 10.66
C ILE A 71 -3.82 -6.03 10.18
N LEU A 72 -4.71 -5.26 10.83
CA LEU A 72 -5.05 -3.87 10.52
C LEU A 72 -5.00 -3.01 11.80
N THR A 73 -4.01 -3.26 12.63
CA THR A 73 -3.83 -2.63 13.93
C THR A 73 -2.91 -1.40 13.85
N ASN A 74 -2.41 -0.95 15.00
CA ASN A 74 -1.38 0.08 15.09
C ASN A 74 -0.07 -0.38 14.42
N ILE A 75 0.57 0.51 13.64
CA ILE A 75 1.80 0.22 12.88
C ILE A 75 2.94 -0.39 13.72
N HIS A 76 3.07 0.01 14.98
CA HIS A 76 4.10 -0.54 15.88
C HIS A 76 3.83 -1.97 16.34
N THR A 77 2.64 -2.49 16.07
CA THR A 77 2.29 -3.87 16.41
C THR A 77 2.33 -4.81 15.22
N HIS A 78 2.48 -4.30 14.00
CA HIS A 78 2.41 -5.09 12.77
C HIS A 78 3.41 -6.24 12.76
N ALA A 79 4.68 -5.96 13.01
CA ALA A 79 5.73 -6.98 12.96
C ALA A 79 5.56 -8.05 14.03
N ASP A 80 5.28 -7.64 15.28
CA ASP A 80 5.10 -8.58 16.39
C ASP A 80 3.89 -9.50 16.18
N LEU A 81 2.74 -8.94 15.79
CA LEU A 81 1.55 -9.72 15.51
C LEU A 81 1.73 -10.64 14.30
N ALA A 82 2.45 -10.18 13.26
CA ALA A 82 2.78 -11.02 12.10
C ALA A 82 3.68 -12.21 12.50
N VAL A 83 4.70 -11.97 13.32
CA VAL A 83 5.57 -13.04 13.85
C VAL A 83 4.77 -14.06 14.65
N GLN A 84 3.84 -13.61 15.51
CA GLN A 84 2.96 -14.49 16.27
C GLN A 84 2.07 -15.34 15.34
N ALA A 85 1.42 -14.73 14.32
CA ALA A 85 0.59 -15.43 13.35
C ALA A 85 1.36 -16.51 12.59
N LEU A 86 2.52 -16.15 12.06
CA LEU A 86 3.37 -17.07 11.31
C LEU A 86 3.85 -18.23 12.19
N ASN A 87 4.28 -17.96 13.44
CA ASN A 87 4.67 -19.00 14.40
C ASN A 87 3.50 -19.91 14.81
N ALA A 88 2.27 -19.39 14.83
CA ALA A 88 1.05 -20.19 15.03
C ALA A 88 0.63 -20.97 13.77
N GLY A 89 1.42 -20.91 12.70
CA GLY A 89 1.14 -21.64 11.46
C GLY A 89 0.02 -21.05 10.61
N LYS A 90 -0.30 -19.75 10.79
CA LYS A 90 -1.30 -19.03 10.00
C LYS A 90 -0.65 -18.27 8.85
N HIS A 91 -1.32 -18.20 7.69
CA HIS A 91 -0.97 -17.23 6.66
C HIS A 91 -1.26 -15.82 7.18
N CYS A 92 -0.46 -14.84 6.78
CA CYS A 92 -0.52 -13.51 7.38
C CYS A 92 -0.55 -12.41 6.31
N ALA A 93 -1.59 -11.59 6.31
CA ALA A 93 -1.65 -10.31 5.62
C ALA A 93 -1.49 -9.18 6.65
N VAL A 94 -0.77 -8.13 6.31
CA VAL A 94 -0.54 -6.97 7.18
C VAL A 94 -0.71 -5.68 6.39
N THR A 95 -1.41 -4.69 6.93
CA THR A 95 -1.42 -3.35 6.34
C THR A 95 -0.04 -2.70 6.42
N VAL A 96 0.12 -1.59 5.71
CA VAL A 96 1.38 -0.86 5.60
C VAL A 96 1.66 0.04 6.82
N PRO A 97 2.95 0.24 7.11
CA PRO A 97 4.13 -0.50 6.66
C PRO A 97 4.23 -1.86 7.34
N MET A 98 5.03 -2.79 6.80
CA MET A 98 5.18 -4.12 7.44
C MET A 98 5.84 -4.06 8.81
N ALA A 99 6.65 -3.04 9.05
CA ALA A 99 7.44 -2.86 10.26
C ALA A 99 7.89 -1.40 10.40
N THR A 100 8.43 -1.02 11.55
CA THR A 100 8.98 0.33 11.82
C THR A 100 10.50 0.34 11.96
N THR A 101 11.15 -0.83 12.02
CA THR A 101 12.59 -0.99 12.11
C THR A 101 13.11 -2.10 11.20
N LEU A 102 14.41 -2.04 10.83
CA LEU A 102 15.05 -3.10 10.03
C LEU A 102 15.14 -4.43 10.79
N ASP A 103 15.23 -4.41 12.10
CA ASP A 103 15.28 -5.64 12.92
C ASP A 103 13.91 -6.33 12.96
N GLU A 104 12.83 -5.58 13.05
CA GLU A 104 11.47 -6.11 12.92
C GLU A 104 11.25 -6.75 11.55
N ILE A 105 11.73 -6.10 10.46
CA ILE A 105 11.68 -6.70 9.11
C ILE A 105 12.37 -8.07 9.09
N ARG A 106 13.58 -8.18 9.66
CA ARG A 106 14.31 -9.44 9.75
C ARG A 106 13.53 -10.50 10.54
N ALA A 107 12.93 -10.11 11.66
CA ALA A 107 12.13 -11.02 12.50
C ALA A 107 10.93 -11.60 11.74
N VAL A 108 10.21 -10.78 10.97
CA VAL A 108 9.08 -11.24 10.13
C VAL A 108 9.57 -12.20 9.04
N ILE A 109 10.68 -11.89 8.37
CA ILE A 109 11.27 -12.77 7.34
C ILE A 109 11.63 -14.14 7.93
N GLU A 110 12.29 -14.17 9.08
CA GLU A 110 12.67 -15.43 9.73
C GLU A 110 11.44 -16.25 10.18
N ALA A 111 10.42 -15.59 10.71
CA ALA A 111 9.16 -16.25 11.06
C ALA A 111 8.47 -16.84 9.82
N LYS A 112 8.45 -16.10 8.70
CA LYS A 112 7.90 -16.59 7.42
C LYS A 112 8.67 -17.80 6.90
N LYS A 113 10.00 -17.76 6.88
CA LYS A 113 10.85 -18.88 6.48
C LYS A 113 10.58 -20.13 7.32
N LYS A 114 10.49 -19.97 8.64
CA LYS A 114 10.27 -21.07 9.57
C LYS A 114 8.87 -21.69 9.43
N SER A 115 7.84 -20.86 9.23
CA SER A 115 6.45 -21.32 9.15
C SER A 115 6.10 -21.97 7.81
N GLY A 116 6.75 -21.55 6.71
CA GLY A 116 6.37 -21.91 5.35
C GLY A 116 5.01 -21.33 4.91
N LYS A 117 4.44 -20.39 5.68
CA LYS A 117 3.16 -19.76 5.38
C LYS A 117 3.35 -18.51 4.52
N ASN A 118 2.32 -18.12 3.77
CA ASN A 118 2.35 -16.86 3.02
C ASN A 118 2.35 -15.66 3.99
N TYR A 119 3.13 -14.67 3.63
CA TYR A 119 3.06 -13.31 4.17
C TYR A 119 2.81 -12.34 3.01
N MET A 120 1.87 -11.43 3.17
CA MET A 120 1.58 -10.39 2.20
C MET A 120 1.43 -9.03 2.89
N MET A 121 2.15 -8.02 2.40
CA MET A 121 1.87 -6.63 2.78
C MET A 121 0.74 -6.08 1.89
N MET A 122 -0.28 -5.52 2.52
CA MET A 122 -1.49 -5.03 1.85
C MET A 122 -1.32 -3.58 1.38
N GLU A 123 -0.37 -3.37 0.47
CA GLU A 123 -0.09 -2.06 -0.10
C GLU A 123 -1.11 -1.69 -1.17
N THR A 124 -1.96 -0.72 -0.87
CA THR A 124 -3.09 -0.30 -1.71
C THR A 124 -2.65 0.38 -2.99
N SER A 125 -1.58 1.18 -2.95
CA SER A 125 -1.16 2.04 -4.07
C SER A 125 -0.77 1.29 -5.34
N VAL A 126 -0.33 0.02 -5.23
CA VAL A 126 0.03 -0.80 -6.40
C VAL A 126 -1.17 -1.48 -7.06
N TYR A 127 -2.35 -1.44 -6.42
CA TYR A 127 -3.61 -1.95 -6.96
C TYR A 127 -4.63 -0.84 -7.29
N THR A 128 -4.21 0.43 -7.24
CA THR A 128 -5.05 1.53 -7.73
C THR A 128 -5.27 1.39 -9.24
N TYR A 129 -6.38 1.93 -9.74
CA TYR A 129 -6.70 1.91 -11.18
C TYR A 129 -5.54 2.44 -12.02
N GLN A 130 -4.92 3.51 -11.56
CA GLN A 130 -3.82 4.19 -12.22
C GLN A 130 -2.58 3.29 -12.30
N CYS A 131 -2.21 2.64 -11.19
CA CYS A 131 -1.05 1.76 -11.15
C CYS A 131 -1.25 0.51 -12.03
N LEU A 132 -2.41 -0.14 -11.95
CA LEU A 132 -2.76 -1.28 -12.80
C LEU A 132 -2.78 -0.91 -14.29
N TYR A 133 -3.27 0.29 -14.63
CA TYR A 133 -3.25 0.79 -15.99
C TYR A 133 -1.82 0.96 -16.51
N VAL A 134 -0.95 1.65 -15.76
CA VAL A 134 0.45 1.85 -16.14
C VAL A 134 1.20 0.52 -16.24
N LYS A 135 0.96 -0.40 -15.32
CA LYS A 135 1.52 -1.76 -15.40
C LYS A 135 1.16 -2.42 -16.72
N SER A 136 -0.10 -2.30 -17.15
CA SER A 136 -0.52 -2.84 -18.45
C SER A 136 0.18 -2.19 -19.65
N LEU A 137 0.46 -0.89 -19.59
CA LEU A 137 1.22 -0.19 -20.64
C LEU A 137 2.70 -0.64 -20.67
N ILE A 138 3.30 -0.88 -19.51
CA ILE A 138 4.66 -1.40 -19.38
C ILE A 138 4.74 -2.80 -19.97
N ASP A 139 3.81 -3.70 -19.61
CA ASP A 139 3.75 -5.09 -20.08
C ASP A 139 3.57 -5.16 -21.62
N GLN A 140 2.90 -4.16 -22.21
CA GLN A 140 2.78 -4.00 -23.66
C GLN A 140 4.00 -3.34 -24.32
N GLY A 141 5.03 -2.95 -23.54
CA GLY A 141 6.23 -2.27 -24.04
C GLY A 141 6.01 -0.84 -24.52
N LYS A 142 4.86 -0.22 -24.20
CA LYS A 142 4.49 1.12 -24.69
C LYS A 142 5.36 2.23 -24.09
N LEU A 143 5.77 2.12 -22.83
CA LEU A 143 6.63 3.11 -22.20
C LEU A 143 8.07 3.07 -22.75
N GLY A 144 8.48 1.95 -23.34
CA GLY A 144 9.87 1.72 -23.71
C GLY A 144 10.73 1.47 -22.46
N LYS A 145 11.92 2.08 -22.39
CA LYS A 145 12.79 2.01 -21.21
C LYS A 145 12.37 3.06 -20.21
N ILE A 146 12.14 2.65 -18.97
CA ILE A 146 11.92 3.61 -17.88
C ILE A 146 13.23 4.36 -17.62
N GLN A 147 13.17 5.68 -17.64
CA GLN A 147 14.30 6.58 -17.43
C GLN A 147 14.32 7.16 -16.03
N TYR A 148 13.12 7.41 -15.47
CA TYR A 148 12.96 8.10 -14.20
C TYR A 148 11.56 7.86 -13.64
N LEU A 149 11.43 7.89 -12.31
CA LEU A 149 10.17 7.73 -11.59
C LEU A 149 10.03 8.80 -10.50
N ARG A 150 8.80 9.19 -10.23
CA ARG A 150 8.46 10.15 -9.16
C ARG A 150 7.26 9.66 -8.38
N GLY A 151 7.31 9.78 -7.05
CA GLY A 151 6.19 9.51 -6.15
C GLY A 151 5.95 10.67 -5.19
N THR A 152 4.70 10.94 -4.90
CA THR A 152 4.31 12.01 -3.99
C THR A 152 3.17 11.55 -3.12
N HIS A 153 3.30 11.74 -1.80
CA HIS A 153 2.20 11.48 -0.89
C HIS A 153 2.13 12.61 0.16
N PHE A 154 1.07 13.39 0.10
CA PHE A 154 0.74 14.38 1.12
C PHE A 154 -0.50 13.94 1.88
N GLN A 155 -0.41 14.00 3.20
CA GLN A 155 -1.52 13.68 4.10
C GLN A 155 -1.34 14.48 5.38
N ASP A 156 -2.41 15.03 5.90
CA ASP A 156 -2.42 15.64 7.23
C ASP A 156 -2.98 14.64 8.24
N MET A 157 -2.16 14.27 9.22
CA MET A 157 -2.53 13.35 10.30
C MET A 157 -2.86 14.08 11.61
N GLU A 158 -3.17 15.38 11.56
CA GLU A 158 -3.65 16.11 12.73
C GLU A 158 -4.96 15.50 13.23
N GLY A 159 -5.05 15.25 14.54
CA GLY A 159 -6.22 14.60 15.14
C GLY A 159 -6.28 13.07 15.01
N TRP A 160 -5.32 12.44 14.34
CA TRP A 160 -5.18 10.99 14.31
C TRP A 160 -4.70 10.44 15.66
N PRO A 161 -4.83 9.11 15.91
CA PRO A 161 -4.36 8.50 17.16
C PRO A 161 -2.92 8.86 17.52
N ASP A 162 -2.62 8.92 18.81
CA ASP A 162 -1.36 9.43 19.35
C ASP A 162 -0.10 8.77 18.79
N TYR A 163 -0.17 7.51 18.38
CA TYR A 163 0.98 6.80 17.80
C TYR A 163 1.40 7.33 16.41
N TRP A 164 0.57 8.14 15.75
CA TRP A 164 0.95 8.81 14.51
C TRP A 164 1.67 10.13 14.76
N LYS A 165 1.47 10.78 15.92
CA LYS A 165 1.98 12.13 16.20
C LYS A 165 3.49 12.22 16.06
N GLY A 166 3.94 12.94 15.04
CA GLY A 166 5.36 13.18 14.76
C GLY A 166 6.09 12.02 14.10
N LEU A 167 5.36 11.01 13.60
CA LEU A 167 5.96 9.91 12.83
C LEU A 167 6.80 10.50 11.68
N PRO A 168 8.04 10.01 11.47
CA PRO A 168 8.84 10.42 10.33
C PRO A 168 8.10 10.20 9.02
N PRO A 169 8.05 11.19 8.10
CA PRO A 169 7.28 11.05 6.87
C PRO A 169 7.62 9.78 6.08
N LEU A 170 8.90 9.45 5.91
CA LEU A 170 9.30 8.27 5.14
C LEU A 170 9.08 6.94 5.87
N HIS A 171 8.83 6.91 7.17
CA HIS A 171 8.39 5.67 7.84
C HIS A 171 6.99 5.21 7.38
N TYR A 172 6.22 6.11 6.77
CA TYR A 172 4.92 5.79 6.16
C TYR A 172 4.87 6.25 4.71
N ALA A 173 5.87 5.87 3.93
CA ALA A 173 6.01 6.28 2.54
C ALA A 173 5.80 5.14 1.51
N THR A 174 5.34 3.97 1.95
CA THR A 174 5.12 2.84 1.05
C THR A 174 4.14 3.19 -0.07
N HIS A 175 3.10 3.98 0.18
CA HIS A 175 2.17 4.46 -0.85
C HIS A 175 2.85 5.28 -1.98
N ALA A 176 3.95 5.99 -1.70
CA ALA A 176 4.68 6.74 -2.70
C ALA A 176 5.86 5.96 -3.32
N ILE A 177 6.48 5.07 -2.54
CA ILE A 177 7.66 4.28 -2.97
C ILE A 177 7.23 3.04 -3.76
N SER A 178 6.22 2.32 -3.28
CA SER A 178 5.85 1.00 -3.79
C SER A 178 5.41 1.01 -5.26
N PRO A 179 4.59 1.97 -5.74
CA PRO A 179 4.25 2.04 -7.16
C PRO A 179 5.47 2.14 -8.06
N LEU A 180 6.49 2.91 -7.64
CA LEU A 180 7.70 3.13 -8.43
C LEU A 180 8.53 1.86 -8.55
N LEU A 181 8.73 1.15 -7.43
CA LEU A 181 9.49 -0.10 -7.38
C LEU A 181 8.72 -1.24 -8.07
N PHE A 182 7.41 -1.30 -7.89
CA PHE A 182 6.54 -2.27 -8.58
C PHE A 182 6.57 -2.08 -10.11
N LEU A 183 6.39 -0.83 -10.59
CA LEU A 183 6.34 -0.53 -12.02
C LEU A 183 7.70 -0.68 -12.70
N SER A 184 8.80 -0.38 -11.99
CA SER A 184 10.15 -0.59 -12.53
C SER A 184 10.58 -2.06 -12.49
N GLY A 185 9.96 -2.89 -11.65
CA GLY A 185 10.39 -4.26 -11.39
C GLY A 185 11.76 -4.34 -10.70
N GLN A 186 12.18 -3.27 -10.04
CA GLN A 186 13.50 -3.15 -9.41
C GLN A 186 13.35 -2.81 -7.93
N ARG A 187 14.36 -3.15 -7.13
CA ARG A 187 14.48 -2.67 -5.74
C ARG A 187 15.28 -1.36 -5.68
N ALA A 188 15.03 -0.57 -4.64
CA ALA A 188 15.90 0.53 -4.26
C ALA A 188 17.17 -0.02 -3.59
N SER A 189 18.35 0.47 -3.99
CA SER A 189 19.64 0.01 -3.48
C SER A 189 20.33 1.01 -2.56
N ARG A 190 20.10 2.31 -2.80
CA ARG A 190 20.69 3.42 -2.04
C ARG A 190 19.73 4.59 -2.00
N VAL A 191 19.87 5.44 -1.01
CA VAL A 191 19.05 6.64 -0.84
C VAL A 191 19.87 7.82 -0.32
N HIS A 192 19.57 9.00 -0.85
CA HIS A 192 19.86 10.31 -0.26
C HIS A 192 18.53 10.98 0.07
N CYS A 193 18.38 11.51 1.26
CA CYS A 193 17.16 12.16 1.69
C CYS A 193 17.45 13.42 2.50
N PHE A 194 16.66 14.46 2.25
CA PHE A 194 16.67 15.68 3.05
C PHE A 194 15.32 15.86 3.73
N GLY A 195 15.38 16.15 5.04
CA GLY A 195 14.25 16.70 5.77
C GLY A 195 14.10 18.19 5.48
N SER A 196 12.87 18.68 5.47
CA SER A 196 12.54 20.07 5.16
C SER A 196 11.50 20.61 6.13
N GLY A 197 11.62 21.89 6.43
CA GLY A 197 10.73 22.59 7.36
C GLY A 197 11.06 22.34 8.83
N THR A 198 10.14 22.71 9.70
CA THR A 198 10.30 22.54 11.16
C THR A 198 8.93 22.18 11.74
N MET A 199 8.85 21.07 12.45
CA MET A 199 7.66 20.69 13.19
C MET A 199 7.60 21.37 14.55
N ARG A 200 6.37 21.60 15.05
CA ARG A 200 6.15 22.05 16.42
C ARG A 200 6.63 21.02 17.43
N GLU A 201 7.05 21.48 18.59
CA GLU A 201 7.74 20.70 19.62
C GLU A 201 6.93 19.48 20.10
N GLU A 202 5.60 19.58 20.17
CA GLU A 202 4.73 18.50 20.61
C GLU A 202 4.80 17.28 19.67
N LEU A 203 4.99 17.49 18.38
CA LEU A 203 5.13 16.42 17.40
C LEU A 203 6.53 15.80 17.44
N VAL A 204 7.57 16.63 17.64
CA VAL A 204 8.96 16.15 17.70
C VAL A 204 9.20 15.16 18.86
N ARG A 205 8.50 15.34 20.00
CA ARG A 205 8.74 14.58 21.24
C ARG A 205 8.64 13.06 21.10
N ASN A 206 7.74 12.56 20.27
CA ASN A 206 7.47 11.12 20.21
C ASN A 206 8.54 10.33 19.45
N TYR A 207 9.05 10.90 18.36
CA TYR A 207 9.97 10.20 17.46
C TYR A 207 11.31 10.93 17.29
N GLY A 208 11.46 12.13 17.81
CA GLY A 208 12.67 12.94 17.62
C GLY A 208 12.82 13.47 16.19
N ASN A 209 11.81 13.33 15.34
CA ASN A 209 11.81 13.80 13.97
C ASN A 209 11.46 15.28 13.90
N PRO A 210 12.35 16.17 13.42
CA PRO A 210 12.06 17.60 13.32
C PRO A 210 11.39 18.02 12.01
N TYR A 211 11.22 17.10 11.04
CA TYR A 211 10.85 17.43 9.67
C TYR A 211 9.40 17.08 9.35
N PRO A 212 8.57 18.06 8.93
CA PRO A 212 7.21 17.81 8.41
C PRO A 212 7.23 17.16 7.01
N VAL A 213 8.29 17.40 6.23
CA VAL A 213 8.45 16.88 4.87
C VAL A 213 9.81 16.20 4.74
N GLU A 214 9.85 15.07 4.07
CA GLU A 214 11.08 14.41 3.65
C GLU A 214 11.04 14.17 2.13
N THR A 215 12.17 14.49 1.47
CA THR A 215 12.35 14.27 0.02
C THR A 215 13.57 13.40 -0.20
N ALA A 216 13.34 12.22 -0.77
CA ALA A 216 14.35 11.20 -1.01
C ALA A 216 14.60 10.99 -2.50
N VAL A 217 15.85 10.72 -2.86
CA VAL A 217 16.23 10.21 -4.18
C VAL A 217 16.84 8.82 -4.01
N PHE A 218 16.15 7.84 -4.55
CA PHE A 218 16.57 6.44 -4.58
C PHE A 218 17.35 6.12 -5.84
N ARG A 219 18.44 5.37 -5.72
CA ARG A 219 19.09 4.67 -6.82
C ARG A 219 18.56 3.25 -6.88
N LEU A 220 18.05 2.83 -8.05
CA LEU A 220 17.59 1.47 -8.24
C LEU A 220 18.77 0.50 -8.49
N GLU A 221 18.52 -0.79 -8.40
CA GLU A 221 19.57 -1.83 -8.44
C GLU A 221 20.33 -1.91 -9.77
N ASP A 222 19.76 -1.44 -10.89
CA ASP A 222 20.45 -1.34 -12.17
C ASP A 222 21.59 -0.29 -12.17
N GLY A 223 21.70 0.51 -11.09
CA GLY A 223 22.68 1.57 -10.93
C GLY A 223 22.49 2.77 -11.87
N ARG A 224 21.40 2.84 -12.63
CA ARG A 224 21.13 3.86 -13.65
C ARG A 224 19.82 4.60 -13.41
N THR A 225 18.76 3.88 -13.12
CA THR A 225 17.42 4.46 -12.87
C THR A 225 17.35 5.09 -11.49
N SER A 226 16.71 6.24 -11.39
CA SER A 226 16.43 6.93 -10.12
C SER A 226 14.93 7.10 -9.93
N ALA A 227 14.54 7.14 -8.67
CA ALA A 227 13.18 7.49 -8.25
C ALA A 227 13.27 8.58 -7.17
N ASP A 228 12.51 9.68 -7.31
CA ASP A 228 12.35 10.65 -6.23
C ASP A 228 11.00 10.48 -5.55
N VAL A 229 10.98 10.67 -4.24
CA VAL A 229 9.78 10.56 -3.40
C VAL A 229 9.73 11.72 -2.43
N THR A 230 8.59 12.40 -2.40
CA THR A 230 8.29 13.42 -1.39
C THR A 230 7.11 12.98 -0.55
N ARG A 231 7.28 13.01 0.77
CA ARG A 231 6.26 12.63 1.74
C ARG A 231 6.08 13.71 2.81
N SER A 232 4.82 14.03 3.14
CA SER A 232 4.44 14.86 4.27
C SER A 232 3.34 14.20 5.09
N LEU A 233 3.39 14.36 6.42
CA LEU A 233 2.38 13.86 7.36
C LEU A 233 1.76 14.94 8.24
N PHE A 234 2.42 16.08 8.40
CA PHE A 234 2.00 17.17 9.29
C PHE A 234 2.39 18.53 8.74
N GLU A 235 1.66 19.56 9.17
CA GLU A 235 2.02 20.99 9.02
C GLU A 235 2.37 21.42 7.59
N THR A 236 1.77 20.73 6.60
CA THR A 236 1.92 21.08 5.19
C THR A 236 0.53 21.22 4.58
N ALA A 237 0.15 22.45 4.25
CA ALA A 237 -1.17 22.75 3.71
C ALA A 237 -1.28 22.27 2.26
N HIS A 238 -1.70 21.03 2.09
CA HIS A 238 -1.94 20.39 0.81
C HIS A 238 -3.12 19.42 0.93
N GLU A 239 -3.84 19.22 -0.16
CA GLU A 239 -4.84 18.16 -0.22
C GLU A 239 -4.19 16.76 -0.11
N TYR A 240 -4.99 15.75 0.16
CA TYR A 240 -4.52 14.37 0.12
C TYR A 240 -4.05 13.99 -1.29
N VAL A 241 -2.89 13.38 -1.39
CA VAL A 241 -2.28 12.94 -2.66
C VAL A 241 -1.57 11.60 -2.46
N GLU A 242 -1.85 10.65 -3.33
CA GLU A 242 -1.07 9.43 -3.58
C GLU A 242 -0.63 9.40 -5.05
N GLY A 243 0.08 10.43 -5.49
CA GLY A 243 0.43 10.61 -6.89
C GLY A 243 1.73 9.94 -7.29
N PHE A 244 1.83 9.55 -8.57
CA PHE A 244 3.08 9.06 -9.15
C PHE A 244 3.21 9.38 -10.64
N SER A 245 4.46 9.38 -11.12
CA SER A 245 4.79 9.57 -12.53
C SER A 245 5.86 8.58 -12.97
N VAL A 246 5.74 8.08 -14.20
CA VAL A 246 6.70 7.18 -14.83
C VAL A 246 7.13 7.75 -16.16
N PHE A 247 8.41 8.06 -16.31
CA PHE A 247 8.98 8.67 -17.50
C PHE A 247 9.74 7.63 -18.32
N GLY A 248 9.20 7.25 -19.46
CA GLY A 248 9.81 6.32 -20.40
C GLY A 248 10.39 7.03 -21.63
N ASP A 249 11.22 6.32 -22.39
CA ASP A 249 11.85 6.86 -23.62
C ASP A 249 10.91 6.90 -24.83
N LYS A 250 9.71 6.29 -24.73
CA LYS A 250 8.65 6.32 -25.75
C LYS A 250 7.39 7.00 -25.27
N MET A 251 6.98 6.72 -24.05
CA MET A 251 5.76 7.24 -23.41
C MET A 251 6.03 7.51 -21.95
N SER A 252 5.41 8.56 -21.41
CA SER A 252 5.37 8.85 -19.99
C SER A 252 3.94 8.87 -19.48
N PHE A 253 3.77 8.61 -18.21
CA PHE A 253 2.49 8.70 -17.50
C PHE A 253 2.65 9.60 -16.30
N GLU A 254 1.69 10.47 -16.05
CA GLU A 254 1.64 11.34 -14.88
C GLU A 254 0.24 11.32 -14.25
N TRP A 255 0.22 11.09 -12.95
CA TRP A 255 -0.93 11.28 -12.07
C TRP A 255 -0.42 11.91 -10.77
N ASN A 256 -0.53 13.21 -10.66
CA ASN A 256 0.14 14.00 -9.63
C ASN A 256 -0.79 14.44 -8.51
N PHE A 257 -2.11 14.46 -8.74
CA PHE A 257 -3.13 14.89 -7.78
C PHE A 257 -4.28 13.89 -7.75
N GLU A 258 -4.79 13.65 -6.54
CA GLU A 258 -5.80 12.62 -6.27
C GLU A 258 -7.06 12.78 -7.13
N ASN A 259 -7.52 14.02 -7.26
CA ASN A 259 -8.77 14.33 -7.94
C ASN A 259 -8.58 14.71 -9.42
N ASP A 260 -7.34 14.74 -9.91
CA ASP A 260 -7.05 15.07 -11.30
C ASP A 260 -7.04 13.82 -12.18
N ALA A 261 -7.42 14.01 -13.43
CA ALA A 261 -7.26 12.97 -14.43
C ALA A 261 -5.77 12.71 -14.71
N PRO A 262 -5.37 11.42 -14.87
CA PRO A 262 -4.02 11.09 -15.31
C PRO A 262 -3.81 11.38 -16.79
N TYR A 263 -2.55 11.59 -17.15
CA TYR A 263 -2.14 11.90 -18.51
C TYR A 263 -1.05 10.95 -19.01
N VAL A 264 -1.10 10.64 -20.32
CA VAL A 264 0.01 10.05 -21.05
C VAL A 264 0.62 11.09 -22.00
N TYR A 265 1.93 10.99 -22.18
CA TYR A 265 2.71 11.84 -23.07
C TYR A 265 3.45 10.96 -24.05
N THR A 266 3.33 11.25 -25.36
CA THR A 266 4.02 10.51 -26.41
C THR A 266 4.68 11.49 -27.36
N PHE A 267 5.78 11.06 -27.99
CA PHE A 267 6.36 11.81 -29.09
C PHE A 267 5.49 11.67 -30.33
N GLU A 268 5.17 12.78 -30.99
CA GLU A 268 4.55 12.74 -32.30
C GLU A 268 5.57 12.31 -33.35
N GLU A 269 5.14 11.52 -34.33
CA GLU A 269 5.98 11.14 -35.47
C GLU A 269 6.20 12.33 -36.38
N GLY A 270 7.46 12.55 -36.73
CA GLY A 270 7.86 13.55 -37.70
C GLY A 270 8.01 14.96 -37.16
N MET A 271 9.23 15.43 -37.07
CA MET A 271 9.53 16.84 -36.97
C MET A 271 9.58 17.41 -38.39
N THR A 272 8.55 18.14 -38.79
CA THR A 272 8.48 18.73 -40.13
C THR A 272 9.21 20.06 -40.24
N GLU A 273 9.35 20.80 -39.12
CA GLU A 273 10.05 22.09 -39.09
C GLU A 273 10.84 22.27 -37.82
N THR A 274 12.08 22.69 -37.92
CA THR A 274 12.89 23.20 -36.82
C THR A 274 13.19 24.67 -37.08
N ASN A 275 12.70 25.55 -36.23
CA ASN A 275 13.06 26.96 -36.26
C ASN A 275 13.69 27.40 -34.92
N ILE A 276 14.32 28.55 -34.95
CA ILE A 276 14.91 29.14 -33.75
C ILE A 276 13.81 29.32 -32.68
N GLY A 277 13.99 28.70 -31.49
CA GLY A 277 13.01 28.73 -30.42
C GLY A 277 12.20 27.44 -30.29
N ASN A 278 12.38 26.47 -31.17
CA ASN A 278 11.76 25.15 -31.04
C ASN A 278 12.33 24.43 -29.80
N ARG A 279 11.43 23.91 -28.97
CA ARG A 279 11.80 23.28 -27.69
C ARG A 279 12.01 21.76 -27.78
N GLY A 280 12.30 21.24 -28.96
CA GLY A 280 12.51 19.82 -29.19
C GLY A 280 11.38 19.16 -30.00
N ARG A 281 11.23 17.84 -29.83
CA ARG A 281 10.18 17.09 -30.51
C ARG A 281 8.79 17.51 -30.03
N VAL A 282 7.81 17.43 -30.93
CA VAL A 282 6.41 17.64 -30.58
C VAL A 282 5.94 16.51 -29.66
N ILE A 283 5.24 16.89 -28.60
CA ILE A 283 4.68 15.97 -27.59
C ILE A 283 3.16 16.06 -27.66
N SER A 284 2.54 14.92 -27.85
CA SER A 284 1.11 14.73 -27.62
C SER A 284 0.88 14.51 -26.12
N ARG A 285 -0.08 15.24 -25.54
CA ARG A 285 -0.60 15.04 -24.18
C ARG A 285 -2.04 14.59 -24.30
N GLN A 286 -2.35 13.44 -23.72
CA GLN A 286 -3.69 12.86 -23.73
C GLN A 286 -4.13 12.52 -22.31
N GLU A 287 -5.31 12.98 -21.94
CA GLU A 287 -6.00 12.51 -20.73
C GLU A 287 -6.41 11.06 -20.93
N VAL A 288 -6.26 10.23 -19.89
CA VAL A 288 -6.59 8.82 -19.95
C VAL A 288 -7.54 8.42 -18.83
N HIS A 289 -8.45 7.54 -19.18
CA HIS A 289 -9.31 6.86 -18.21
C HIS A 289 -8.67 5.54 -17.80
N CYS A 290 -8.44 5.35 -16.51
CA CYS A 290 -7.89 4.11 -15.98
C CYS A 290 -9.03 3.18 -15.58
N PRO A 291 -9.18 1.99 -16.20
CA PRO A 291 -10.24 1.04 -15.85
C PRO A 291 -9.97 0.40 -14.49
N ASN A 292 -11.03 0.09 -13.75
CA ASN A 292 -10.95 -0.50 -12.41
C ASN A 292 -10.50 -1.97 -12.39
N ARG A 293 -10.33 -2.59 -13.56
CA ARG A 293 -9.87 -3.97 -13.72
C ARG A 293 -10.71 -5.02 -12.97
N GLU A 294 -11.99 -4.73 -12.77
CA GLU A 294 -12.91 -5.65 -12.06
C GLU A 294 -13.06 -7.01 -12.76
N GLU A 295 -12.79 -7.06 -14.07
CA GLU A 295 -12.90 -8.29 -14.87
C GLU A 295 -11.96 -9.42 -14.40
N ILE A 296 -10.85 -9.07 -13.71
CA ILE A 296 -9.92 -10.08 -13.17
C ILE A 296 -10.32 -10.60 -11.78
N LEU A 297 -11.36 -10.04 -11.18
CA LEU A 297 -11.86 -10.42 -9.86
C LEU A 297 -13.02 -11.42 -9.95
N PRO A 298 -13.19 -12.29 -8.95
CA PRO A 298 -14.43 -13.05 -8.77
C PRO A 298 -15.65 -12.12 -8.76
N GLU A 299 -16.71 -12.52 -9.44
CA GLU A 299 -17.92 -11.70 -9.65
C GLU A 299 -18.47 -11.12 -8.32
N ALA A 300 -18.50 -11.94 -7.28
CA ALA A 300 -19.07 -11.56 -5.98
C ALA A 300 -18.38 -10.37 -5.30
N ILE A 301 -17.11 -10.11 -5.61
CA ILE A 301 -16.34 -9.01 -5.00
C ILE A 301 -16.06 -7.83 -5.95
N ARG A 302 -16.47 -7.90 -7.21
CA ARG A 302 -16.28 -6.79 -8.18
C ARG A 302 -16.89 -5.48 -7.72
N LYS A 303 -18.07 -5.53 -7.08
CA LYS A 303 -18.77 -4.35 -6.55
C LYS A 303 -17.90 -3.51 -5.61
N TYR A 304 -16.89 -4.10 -4.95
CA TYR A 304 -16.00 -3.37 -4.03
C TYR A 304 -14.94 -2.53 -4.74
N THR A 305 -14.80 -2.62 -6.06
CA THR A 305 -13.93 -1.72 -6.83
C THR A 305 -14.49 -0.30 -6.91
N THR A 306 -15.78 -0.11 -6.69
CA THR A 306 -16.46 1.18 -6.70
C THR A 306 -17.24 1.41 -5.41
N GLU A 307 -17.49 2.68 -5.06
CA GLU A 307 -18.29 3.01 -3.89
C GLU A 307 -19.75 2.60 -4.09
N PHE A 308 -20.34 2.01 -3.07
CA PHE A 308 -21.77 1.71 -3.02
C PHE A 308 -22.32 1.91 -1.59
N ALA A 309 -23.65 2.04 -1.49
CA ALA A 309 -24.34 2.23 -0.23
C ALA A 309 -24.97 0.93 0.28
N ILE A 310 -24.82 0.67 1.57
CA ILE A 310 -25.55 -0.37 2.30
C ILE A 310 -26.47 0.34 3.29
N LEU A 311 -27.74 -0.04 3.34
CA LEU A 311 -28.67 0.50 4.34
C LEU A 311 -28.23 0.06 5.74
N ASP A 312 -28.24 0.99 6.69
CA ASP A 312 -27.95 0.69 8.08
C ASP A 312 -29.14 -0.08 8.68
N PRO A 313 -28.98 -1.34 9.13
CA PRO A 313 -30.08 -2.11 9.68
C PRO A 313 -30.66 -1.54 10.99
N ASP A 314 -29.84 -0.77 11.74
CA ASP A 314 -30.26 -0.13 12.98
C ASP A 314 -30.97 1.22 12.73
N ASN A 315 -30.76 1.83 11.55
CA ASN A 315 -31.39 3.09 11.15
C ASN A 315 -31.65 3.11 9.64
N PRO A 316 -32.85 2.69 9.19
CA PRO A 316 -33.18 2.59 7.76
C PRO A 316 -33.09 3.89 6.95
N ASP A 317 -33.10 5.04 7.61
CA ASP A 317 -32.91 6.34 6.98
C ASP A 317 -31.43 6.72 6.75
N MET A 318 -30.51 5.87 7.23
CA MET A 318 -29.07 6.02 7.09
C MET A 318 -28.51 4.95 6.17
N TYR A 319 -27.38 5.26 5.56
CA TYR A 319 -26.62 4.29 4.77
C TYR A 319 -25.15 4.32 5.15
N MET A 320 -24.47 3.20 4.95
CA MET A 320 -23.03 3.05 5.10
C MET A 320 -22.38 2.95 3.73
N LYS A 321 -21.33 3.70 3.52
CA LYS A 321 -20.52 3.58 2.30
C LYS A 321 -19.59 2.38 2.40
N GLN A 322 -19.50 1.62 1.32
CA GLN A 322 -18.58 0.50 1.15
C GLN A 322 -17.97 0.55 -0.25
N GLY A 323 -16.81 -0.11 -0.41
CA GLY A 323 -16.12 -0.17 -1.70
C GLY A 323 -15.40 1.12 -2.08
N GLY A 324 -14.69 1.10 -3.19
CA GLY A 324 -14.01 2.26 -3.78
C GLY A 324 -12.77 2.76 -3.03
N GLY A 325 -12.46 2.23 -1.84
CA GLY A 325 -11.34 2.68 -1.02
C GLY A 325 -10.00 2.55 -1.76
N HIS A 326 -9.13 3.57 -1.65
CA HIS A 326 -7.88 3.68 -2.36
C HIS A 326 -8.02 3.31 -3.85
N HIS A 327 -8.87 4.03 -4.56
CA HIS A 327 -9.14 3.80 -6.00
C HIS A 327 -9.42 2.33 -6.32
N GLY A 328 -10.30 1.69 -5.52
CA GLY A 328 -10.77 0.34 -5.77
C GLY A 328 -9.79 -0.80 -5.51
N SER A 329 -8.69 -0.54 -4.81
CA SER A 329 -7.62 -1.52 -4.59
C SER A 329 -7.96 -2.66 -3.63
N HIS A 330 -8.85 -2.45 -2.66
CA HIS A 330 -9.12 -3.41 -1.59
C HIS A 330 -9.54 -4.80 -2.06
N PRO A 331 -10.49 -4.97 -3.01
CA PRO A 331 -10.85 -6.31 -3.48
C PRO A 331 -9.74 -7.00 -4.26
N HIS A 332 -8.87 -6.25 -4.95
CA HIS A 332 -7.69 -6.81 -5.61
C HIS A 332 -6.69 -7.39 -4.60
N LEU A 333 -6.42 -6.66 -3.50
CA LEU A 333 -5.56 -7.12 -2.41
C LEU A 333 -6.11 -8.38 -1.75
N VAL A 334 -7.40 -8.38 -1.42
CA VAL A 334 -8.07 -9.55 -0.82
C VAL A 334 -8.00 -10.75 -1.75
N ASN A 335 -8.30 -10.56 -3.04
CA ASN A 335 -8.24 -11.63 -4.04
C ASN A 335 -6.82 -12.18 -4.19
N GLU A 336 -5.80 -11.33 -4.26
CA GLU A 336 -4.41 -11.78 -4.37
C GLU A 336 -3.98 -12.60 -3.15
N PHE A 337 -4.30 -12.14 -1.94
CA PHE A 337 -3.97 -12.86 -0.72
C PHE A 337 -4.66 -14.22 -0.66
N VAL A 338 -5.97 -14.28 -0.88
CA VAL A 338 -6.74 -15.53 -0.85
C VAL A 338 -6.28 -16.48 -1.96
N SER A 339 -6.17 -15.99 -3.20
CA SER A 339 -5.72 -16.80 -4.34
C SER A 339 -4.32 -17.36 -4.13
N SER A 340 -3.38 -16.58 -3.57
CA SER A 340 -2.03 -17.06 -3.28
C SER A 340 -2.01 -18.27 -2.35
N ILE A 341 -2.92 -18.31 -1.37
CA ILE A 341 -3.04 -19.44 -0.43
C ILE A 341 -3.69 -20.65 -1.10
N ILE A 342 -4.76 -20.44 -1.88
CA ILE A 342 -5.48 -21.50 -2.56
C ILE A 342 -4.63 -22.17 -3.65
N GLU A 343 -3.87 -21.36 -4.39
CA GLU A 343 -2.99 -21.80 -5.48
C GLU A 343 -1.60 -22.25 -4.98
N GLU A 344 -1.34 -22.19 -3.67
CA GLU A 344 -0.08 -22.58 -3.03
C GLU A 344 1.15 -21.89 -3.66
N ARG A 345 1.01 -20.60 -3.95
CA ARG A 345 2.08 -19.72 -4.46
C ARG A 345 2.38 -18.55 -3.53
N GLU A 346 3.51 -17.92 -3.71
CA GLU A 346 3.79 -16.65 -3.03
C GLU A 346 2.85 -15.55 -3.56
N PRO A 347 2.40 -14.63 -2.70
CA PRO A 347 1.67 -13.45 -3.14
C PRO A 347 2.59 -12.45 -3.85
N MET A 348 2.02 -11.56 -4.67
CA MET A 348 2.79 -10.57 -5.43
C MET A 348 3.60 -9.63 -4.52
N ILE A 349 3.04 -9.25 -3.37
CA ILE A 349 3.76 -8.44 -2.37
C ILE A 349 4.18 -9.35 -1.23
N ASP A 350 5.08 -10.27 -1.53
CA ASP A 350 5.61 -11.22 -0.57
C ASP A 350 6.49 -10.55 0.51
N VAL A 351 7.00 -11.35 1.44
CA VAL A 351 7.80 -10.86 2.56
C VAL A 351 9.06 -10.10 2.11
N TYR A 352 9.69 -10.48 1.01
CA TYR A 352 10.91 -9.83 0.53
C TYR A 352 10.61 -8.53 -0.21
N THR A 353 9.57 -8.53 -1.02
CA THR A 353 9.03 -7.33 -1.66
C THR A 353 8.62 -6.29 -0.62
N ALA A 354 7.84 -6.70 0.37
CA ALA A 354 7.40 -5.86 1.49
C ALA A 354 8.60 -5.30 2.29
N ALA A 355 9.60 -6.15 2.56
CA ALA A 355 10.82 -5.77 3.25
C ALA A 355 11.60 -4.68 2.50
N GLY A 356 11.80 -4.85 1.18
CA GLY A 356 12.49 -3.88 0.35
C GLY A 356 11.77 -2.52 0.29
N TRP A 357 10.45 -2.53 0.16
CA TRP A 357 9.64 -1.31 0.10
C TRP A 357 9.61 -0.57 1.44
N THR A 358 9.46 -1.30 2.54
CA THR A 358 9.47 -0.72 3.91
C THR A 358 10.86 -0.20 4.28
N ALA A 359 11.91 -0.97 4.01
CA ALA A 359 13.28 -0.58 4.32
C ALA A 359 13.72 0.68 3.56
N ALA A 360 13.22 0.88 2.33
CA ALA A 360 13.52 2.09 1.56
C ALA A 360 13.09 3.36 2.33
N GLY A 361 11.91 3.35 2.93
CA GLY A 361 11.43 4.47 3.77
C GLY A 361 12.26 4.65 5.04
N ILE A 362 12.55 3.57 5.77
CA ILE A 362 13.37 3.61 7.00
C ILE A 362 14.76 4.17 6.71
N CYS A 363 15.44 3.66 5.67
CA CYS A 363 16.75 4.15 5.25
C CYS A 363 16.71 5.60 4.74
N GLY A 364 15.60 6.01 4.09
CA GLY A 364 15.40 7.39 3.69
C GLY A 364 15.36 8.34 4.87
N HIS A 365 14.57 8.02 5.91
CA HIS A 365 14.57 8.81 7.14
C HIS A 365 15.94 8.84 7.82
N GLU A 366 16.64 7.70 7.87
CA GLU A 366 18.01 7.66 8.40
C GLU A 366 18.95 8.63 7.66
N SER A 367 18.86 8.71 6.33
CA SER A 367 19.62 9.67 5.52
C SER A 367 19.24 11.11 5.86
N ALA A 368 17.94 11.42 6.02
CA ALA A 368 17.48 12.76 6.40
C ALA A 368 18.05 13.20 7.76
N MET A 369 18.08 12.30 8.75
CA MET A 369 18.65 12.56 10.07
C MET A 369 20.18 12.70 10.04
N LYS A 370 20.83 12.23 8.97
CA LYS A 370 22.26 12.39 8.70
C LYS A 370 22.56 13.49 7.66
N ASN A 371 21.64 14.45 7.51
CA ASN A 371 21.79 15.60 6.62
C ASN A 371 22.06 15.21 5.14
N GLY A 372 21.40 14.16 4.66
CA GLY A 372 21.46 13.72 3.27
C GLY A 372 22.61 12.77 2.95
N GLU A 373 23.31 12.23 3.94
CA GLU A 373 24.31 11.20 3.69
C GLU A 373 23.71 9.99 2.99
N GLU A 374 24.48 9.35 2.10
CA GLU A 374 24.06 8.12 1.43
C GLU A 374 23.84 6.99 2.44
N VAL A 375 22.67 6.37 2.36
CA VAL A 375 22.35 5.14 3.10
C VAL A 375 22.14 3.99 2.11
N VAL A 376 22.83 2.87 2.36
CA VAL A 376 22.63 1.63 1.60
C VAL A 376 21.41 0.90 2.13
N ILE A 377 20.49 0.57 1.24
CA ILE A 377 19.27 -0.17 1.58
C ILE A 377 19.58 -1.66 1.58
N PRO A 378 19.33 -2.39 2.69
CA PRO A 378 19.62 -3.82 2.78
C PRO A 378 18.89 -4.65 1.72
N GLU A 379 19.54 -5.72 1.28
CA GLU A 379 18.91 -6.77 0.49
C GLU A 379 18.44 -7.90 1.42
N PHE A 380 17.19 -8.31 1.27
CA PHE A 380 16.51 -9.32 2.10
C PHE A 380 16.26 -10.59 1.26
N ARG A 381 17.27 -11.34 0.93
CA ARG A 381 17.13 -12.62 0.20
C ARG A 381 17.67 -13.81 1.01
#